data_0648720a16a69b17fc6a38dbe0cd900c
#
_entry.id   0648720a16a69b17fc6a38dbe0cd900c
#
_cell.length_a   1.000
_cell.length_b   1.000
_cell.length_c   1.000
_cell.angle_alpha   90.00
_cell.angle_beta   90.00
_cell.angle_gamma   90.00
#
_symmetry.space_group_name_H-M   'P 1'
#
loop_
_entity.id
_entity.type
_entity.pdbx_description
1 polymer ?
#
loop_
_entity_poly.entity_id
_entity_poly.type
_entity_poly.pdbx_seq_one_letter_code
_entity_poly.pdbx_strand_id
1 'polypeptide(L)'
;MNEPGTLCYTYLLRCADGTLYCGWTNDPEKRLAAHNAGKAARYTAPRIPVELVYLEAHETKQEAMKREAAIKKMKRKDKLKLIGDSHSESGSAGTNPPGEHG
;
A
#
# COMPACT_ATOMS: atom_id res chain seq x y z
N MET A 1 -9.61 -18.22 -10.53
CA MET A 1 -8.43 -18.15 -11.33
C MET A 1 -8.32 -16.79 -12.01
N ASN A 2 -7.14 -16.25 -12.07
CA ASN A 2 -6.97 -14.94 -12.68
C ASN A 2 -7.04 -15.05 -14.18
N GLU A 3 -7.62 -14.05 -14.80
CA GLU A 3 -7.62 -13.96 -16.23
C GLU A 3 -6.28 -13.49 -16.71
N PRO A 4 -5.94 -13.76 -17.96
CA PRO A 4 -4.69 -13.25 -18.50
C PRO A 4 -4.67 -11.73 -18.34
N GLY A 5 -3.58 -11.22 -17.85
CA GLY A 5 -3.42 -9.80 -17.64
C GLY A 5 -3.88 -9.28 -16.29
N THR A 6 -4.50 -10.13 -15.49
CA THR A 6 -4.92 -9.70 -14.15
C THR A 6 -3.73 -9.74 -13.22
N LEU A 7 -3.49 -8.64 -12.55
CA LEU A 7 -2.39 -8.54 -11.60
C LEU A 7 -2.92 -8.58 -10.16
N CYS A 8 -2.02 -8.93 -9.26
CA CYS A 8 -2.28 -8.83 -7.83
C CYS A 8 -1.40 -7.74 -7.28
N TYR A 9 -1.85 -7.09 -6.24
CA TYR A 9 -1.17 -5.90 -5.71
C TYR A 9 -0.97 -6.02 -4.21
N THR A 10 0.18 -5.54 -3.77
CA THR A 10 0.41 -5.30 -2.35
C THR A 10 0.31 -3.80 -2.14
N TYR A 11 -0.37 -3.37 -1.12
CA TYR A 11 -0.63 -1.95 -0.93
C TYR A 11 -0.44 -1.52 0.51
N LEU A 12 -0.23 -0.23 0.68
CA LEU A 12 -0.21 0.41 2.00
C LEU A 12 -1.27 1.49 2.01
N LEU A 13 -2.02 1.55 3.09
CA LEU A 13 -3.00 2.60 3.33
C LEU A 13 -2.55 3.43 4.51
N ARG A 14 -2.76 4.73 4.43
CA ARG A 14 -2.61 5.59 5.59
C ARG A 14 -3.98 5.83 6.17
N CYS A 15 -4.15 5.54 7.45
CA CYS A 15 -5.42 5.69 8.12
C CYS A 15 -5.58 7.09 8.66
N ALA A 16 -6.81 7.44 9.06
CA ALA A 16 -7.11 8.77 9.59
C ALA A 16 -6.26 9.12 10.80
N ASP A 17 -5.89 8.13 11.60
CA ASP A 17 -5.07 8.35 12.79
C ASP A 17 -3.57 8.34 12.48
N GLY A 18 -3.19 8.27 11.21
CA GLY A 18 -1.80 8.30 10.78
C GLY A 18 -1.11 6.95 10.75
N THR A 19 -1.78 5.88 11.17
CA THR A 19 -1.17 4.55 11.13
C THR A 19 -1.19 4.00 9.72
N LEU A 20 -0.37 2.98 9.48
CA LEU A 20 -0.27 2.37 8.16
C LEU A 20 -0.81 0.94 8.21
N TYR A 21 -1.53 0.57 7.16
CA TYR A 21 -2.09 -0.77 7.03
C TYR A 21 -1.61 -1.38 5.72
N CYS A 22 -1.16 -2.64 5.74
CA CYS A 22 -0.70 -3.34 4.55
C CYS A 22 -1.65 -4.47 4.21
N GLY A 23 -1.96 -4.61 2.93
CA GLY A 23 -2.80 -5.70 2.46
C GLY A 23 -2.45 -6.07 1.04
N TRP A 24 -3.19 -7.02 0.47
CA TRP A 24 -3.07 -7.35 -0.94
C TRP A 24 -4.46 -7.47 -1.57
N THR A 25 -4.53 -7.27 -2.88
CA THR A 25 -5.80 -7.36 -3.58
C THR A 25 -5.56 -7.51 -5.08
N ASN A 26 -6.55 -8.00 -5.79
CA ASN A 26 -6.50 -7.97 -7.25
C ASN A 26 -7.30 -6.80 -7.81
N ASP A 27 -7.88 -5.97 -6.97
CA ASP A 27 -8.65 -4.80 -7.40
C ASP A 27 -8.48 -3.67 -6.40
N PRO A 28 -7.43 -2.85 -6.56
CA PRO A 28 -7.12 -1.82 -5.57
C PRO A 28 -8.23 -0.80 -5.36
N GLU A 29 -8.91 -0.40 -6.43
CA GLU A 29 -9.97 0.59 -6.30
C GLU A 29 -11.12 0.08 -5.47
N LYS A 30 -11.54 -1.14 -5.78
CA LYS A 30 -12.66 -1.74 -5.08
C LYS A 30 -12.30 -2.01 -3.62
N ARG A 31 -11.06 -2.43 -3.38
CA ARG A 31 -10.61 -2.69 -2.02
C ARG A 31 -10.53 -1.41 -1.20
N LEU A 32 -10.06 -0.32 -1.82
CA LEU A 32 -10.00 0.96 -1.13
C LEU A 32 -11.39 1.41 -0.74
N ALA A 33 -12.36 1.28 -1.66
CA ALA A 33 -13.73 1.64 -1.37
C ALA A 33 -14.29 0.81 -0.22
N ALA A 34 -13.97 -0.49 -0.19
CA ALA A 34 -14.43 -1.38 0.88
C ALA A 34 -13.84 -0.98 2.22
N HIS A 35 -12.56 -0.60 2.25
CA HIS A 35 -11.94 -0.12 3.49
C HIS A 35 -12.65 1.12 4.00
N ASN A 36 -12.92 2.07 3.11
CA ASN A 36 -13.57 3.31 3.52
C ASN A 36 -15.05 3.14 3.86
N ALA A 37 -15.64 2.01 3.44
CA ALA A 37 -16.98 1.65 3.86
C ALA A 37 -16.98 0.90 5.20
N GLY A 38 -15.81 0.65 5.76
CA GLY A 38 -15.70 -0.07 7.02
C GLY A 38 -15.90 -1.56 6.90
N LYS A 39 -15.72 -2.11 5.69
CA LYS A 39 -16.07 -3.50 5.42
C LYS A 39 -14.90 -4.39 5.05
N ALA A 40 -13.71 -3.84 4.91
CA ALA A 40 -12.60 -4.64 4.40
C ALA A 40 -11.74 -5.27 5.50
N ALA A 41 -11.50 -4.56 6.58
CA ALA A 41 -10.66 -5.09 7.65
C ALA A 41 -11.05 -4.48 8.97
N ARG A 42 -10.90 -5.25 10.02
CA ARG A 42 -11.19 -4.77 11.37
C ARG A 42 -10.29 -3.61 11.76
N TYR A 43 -9.04 -3.70 11.35
CA TYR A 43 -8.07 -2.68 11.71
C TYR A 43 -8.45 -1.32 11.14
N THR A 44 -8.88 -1.29 9.87
CA THR A 44 -9.15 -0.02 9.21
C THR A 44 -10.53 0.55 9.51
N ALA A 45 -11.48 -0.31 9.86
CA ALA A 45 -12.86 0.13 10.06
C ALA A 45 -12.99 1.32 11.02
N PRO A 46 -12.35 1.33 12.20
CA PRO A 46 -12.46 2.49 13.09
C PRO A 46 -11.50 3.62 12.75
N ARG A 47 -10.74 3.47 11.67
CA ARG A 47 -9.68 4.44 11.32
C ARG A 47 -9.88 5.07 9.95
N ILE A 48 -11.10 5.04 9.47
CA ILE A 48 -11.42 5.67 8.19
C ILE A 48 -11.58 7.18 8.38
N PRO A 49 -11.37 7.96 7.35
CA PRO A 49 -11.05 7.53 5.99
C PRO A 49 -9.59 7.10 5.86
N VAL A 50 -9.36 6.18 4.93
CA VAL A 50 -8.01 5.71 4.64
C VAL A 50 -7.63 6.16 3.24
N GLU A 51 -6.34 6.25 2.99
CA GLU A 51 -5.79 6.75 1.75
C GLU A 51 -4.78 5.76 1.20
N LEU A 52 -4.85 5.46 -0.09
CA LEU A 52 -3.86 4.57 -0.71
C LEU A 52 -2.58 5.35 -0.94
N VAL A 53 -1.50 4.94 -0.28
CA VAL A 53 -0.24 5.67 -0.36
C VAL A 53 0.89 4.87 -1.02
N TYR A 54 0.69 3.57 -1.26
CA TYR A 54 1.70 2.76 -1.92
C TYR A 54 1.02 1.57 -2.59
N LEU A 55 1.46 1.26 -3.82
CA LEU A 55 0.89 0.16 -4.58
C LEU A 55 1.99 -0.52 -5.37
N GLU A 56 2.03 -1.85 -5.29
CA GLU A 56 3.04 -2.65 -5.95
C GLU A 56 2.37 -3.80 -6.68
N ALA A 57 2.64 -3.94 -7.97
CA ALA A 57 2.01 -4.97 -8.79
C ALA A 57 2.84 -6.24 -8.83
N HIS A 58 2.16 -7.37 -8.81
CA HIS A 58 2.78 -8.69 -8.92
C HIS A 58 2.00 -9.53 -9.89
N GLU A 59 2.67 -10.49 -10.50
CA GLU A 59 2.03 -11.36 -11.47
C GLU A 59 1.22 -12.47 -10.84
N THR A 60 1.49 -12.81 -9.59
CA THR A 60 0.76 -13.88 -8.92
C THR A 60 0.30 -13.45 -7.55
N LYS A 61 -0.74 -14.13 -7.09
CA LYS A 61 -1.26 -13.95 -5.74
C LYS A 61 -0.21 -14.27 -4.70
N GLN A 62 0.54 -15.34 -4.93
CA GLN A 62 1.57 -15.77 -3.99
C GLN A 62 2.62 -14.69 -3.79
N GLU A 63 3.01 -14.02 -4.87
CA GLU A 63 4.00 -12.96 -4.77
C GLU A 63 3.45 -11.78 -3.97
N ALA A 64 2.20 -11.41 -4.22
CA ALA A 64 1.59 -10.31 -3.49
C ALA A 64 1.47 -10.62 -2.01
N MET A 65 1.11 -11.86 -1.67
CA MET A 65 0.97 -12.28 -0.28
C MET A 65 2.30 -12.32 0.44
N LYS A 66 3.33 -12.80 -0.24
CA LYS A 66 4.67 -12.82 0.32
C LYS A 66 5.15 -11.42 0.62
N ARG A 67 4.91 -10.52 -0.31
CA ARG A 67 5.32 -9.14 -0.15
C ARG A 67 4.56 -8.48 1.00
N GLU A 68 3.27 -8.76 1.09
CA GLU A 68 2.47 -8.27 2.20
C GLU A 68 3.07 -8.68 3.53
N ALA A 69 3.43 -9.96 3.65
CA ALA A 69 4.01 -10.47 4.90
C ALA A 69 5.33 -9.77 5.20
N ALA A 70 6.15 -9.54 4.18
CA ALA A 70 7.42 -8.88 4.36
C ALA A 70 7.25 -7.44 4.82
N ILE A 71 6.33 -6.72 4.20
CA ILE A 71 6.10 -5.32 4.54
C ILE A 71 5.50 -5.20 5.94
N LYS A 72 4.63 -6.13 6.33
CA LYS A 72 4.05 -6.10 7.66
C LYS A 72 5.07 -6.21 8.76
N LYS A 73 6.20 -6.84 8.48
CA LYS A 73 7.28 -6.98 9.46
C LYS A 73 8.20 -5.77 9.51
N MET A 74 8.08 -4.86 8.58
CA MET A 74 8.93 -3.68 8.55
C MET A 74 8.57 -2.72 9.66
N LYS A 75 9.56 -1.98 10.11
CA LYS A 75 9.32 -0.87 11.02
C LYS A 75 8.63 0.25 10.27
N ARG A 76 7.96 1.10 11.00
CA ARG A 76 7.24 2.22 10.40
C ARG A 76 8.15 3.06 9.50
N LYS A 77 9.37 3.33 9.93
CA LYS A 77 10.26 4.17 9.15
C LYS A 77 10.57 3.55 7.80
N ASP A 78 10.66 2.21 7.73
CA ASP A 78 10.93 1.53 6.48
C ASP A 78 9.72 1.56 5.55
N LYS A 79 8.52 1.46 6.12
CA LYS A 79 7.30 1.60 5.34
C LYS A 79 7.18 3.00 4.75
N LEU A 80 7.51 4.00 5.55
CA LEU A 80 7.47 5.38 5.07
C LEU A 80 8.48 5.62 3.96
N LYS A 81 9.62 4.93 4.03
CA LYS A 81 10.61 5.02 3.00
C LYS A 81 10.12 4.44 1.68
N LEU A 82 9.40 3.33 1.72
CA LEU A 82 8.78 2.78 0.53
C LEU A 82 7.84 3.79 -0.12
N ILE A 83 7.03 4.43 0.68
CA ILE A 83 6.07 5.42 0.20
C ILE A 83 6.82 6.60 -0.41
N GLY A 84 7.84 7.06 0.25
CA GLY A 84 8.63 8.18 -0.22
C GLY A 84 9.37 7.89 -1.51
N ASP A 85 9.95 6.72 -1.63
CA ASP A 85 10.66 6.31 -2.83
C ASP A 85 9.72 6.25 -4.03
N SER A 86 8.53 5.71 -3.80
CA SER A 86 7.52 5.63 -4.84
C SER A 86 7.12 7.02 -5.33
N HIS A 87 6.91 7.95 -4.43
CA HIS A 87 6.56 9.31 -4.78
C HIS A 87 7.71 10.02 -5.47
N SER A 88 8.91 9.78 -5.02
CA SER A 88 10.08 10.40 -5.61
C SER A 88 10.24 10.03 -7.05
N GLU A 89 9.98 8.80 -7.37
CA GLU A 89 10.06 8.39 -8.74
C GLU A 89 9.11 9.10 -9.61
N SER A 90 7.92 9.26 -9.17
CA SER A 90 6.94 9.92 -10.00
C SER A 90 7.20 11.39 -10.02
N GLY A 91 7.85 11.86 -9.11
CA GLY A 91 8.05 13.25 -9.02
C GLY A 91 9.17 13.73 -9.70
N SER A 92 9.87 13.50 -9.68
CA SER A 92 10.69 14.01 -10.13
C SER A 92 11.49 14.36 -9.62
N ALA A 93 11.70 14.39 -9.61
CA ALA A 93 12.41 14.70 -9.38
C ALA A 93 12.97 14.95 -8.43
N GLY A 94 13.25 14.72 -8.10
CA GLY A 94 13.92 14.81 -7.32
C GLY A 94 14.06 15.41 -6.29
N THR A 95 13.85 15.68 -6.01
CA THR A 95 14.07 16.28 -5.18
C THR A 95 14.13 15.77 -4.07
N ASN A 96 14.21 15.65 -3.81
CA ASN A 96 14.46 15.10 -2.80
C ASN A 96 14.80 15.16 -1.96
N PRO A 97 14.83 15.39 -1.66
CA PRO A 97 15.27 15.30 -0.93
C PRO A 97 15.69 15.01 -0.36
N PRO A 98 15.99 15.19 -0.28
CA PRO A 98 16.51 14.70 0.25
C PRO A 98 16.60 14.29 1.03
N GLY A 99 16.70 14.28 1.02
CA GLY A 99 16.91 13.72 1.61
C GLY A 99 16.51 13.46 2.27
N GLU A 100 15.97 13.71 2.01
CA GLU A 100 15.75 13.38 2.43
C GLU A 100 15.65 12.75 2.72
N HIS A 101 15.47 12.62 2.27
CA HIS A 101 15.46 11.86 2.34
C HIS A 101 15.82 11.48 2.70
N GLY A 102 15.69 11.76 2.49
CA GLY A 102 15.96 11.44 2.54
C GLY A 102 15.99 11.31 2.69
#